data_603ba1e83e613525b755c23eec53a05c
#
_entry.id   603ba1e83e613525b755c23eec53a05c
#
_cell.length_a   1.000
_cell.length_b   1.000
_cell.length_c   1.000
_cell.angle_alpha   90.00
_cell.angle_beta   90.00
_cell.angle_gamma   90.00
#
_symmetry.space_group_name_H-M   'P 1'
#
loop_
_entity.id
_entity.type
_entity.pdbx_description
1 polymer ?
#
loop_
_entity_poly.entity_id
_entity_poly.type
_entity_poly.pdbx_seq_one_letter_code
_entity_poly.pdbx_strand_id
1 'polypeptide(L)'
;MKSFIFLLFTFFVFSTTGISQTKDRLPCVDKTFSIVVHIVKDSLKGTIVTEPGILALIPALNADFAPICVSFSVCEFKYIDNFAYDKIARDADKGRDFKEMQHQYNLKNRINLYFVQNITDVAACGFASLGGINYLDSLGIVIKKSCLNARTLSHEMGHYFGLKHTFDTESGAELANGSNCKTAGDEICDTPADPFVEGDDPAKYVDATCKFISMKKDANGQYYDPLVGNIMSYYPCSCGFTDEQYIKMATVYLSKTGIW
;
A
#
# COMPACT_ATOMS: atom_id res chain seq x y z
N MET A 1 -63.22 46.42 -37.34
CA MET A 1 -62.26 45.32 -37.68
C MET A 1 -61.20 45.23 -36.58
N LYS A 2 -61.26 44.20 -35.71
CA LYS A 2 -60.30 43.97 -34.62
C LYS A 2 -59.37 42.84 -35.06
N SER A 3 -58.10 43.18 -35.31
CA SER A 3 -57.04 42.17 -35.60
C SER A 3 -56.59 41.47 -34.30
N PHE A 4 -56.74 40.18 -34.24
CA PHE A 4 -56.16 39.30 -33.22
C PHE A 4 -54.76 38.86 -33.67
N ILE A 5 -53.72 39.23 -32.89
CA ILE A 5 -52.36 38.73 -33.07
C ILE A 5 -52.21 37.46 -32.20
N PHE A 6 -51.99 36.28 -32.87
CA PHE A 6 -51.69 35.04 -32.22
C PHE A 6 -50.19 34.99 -31.98
N LEU A 7 -49.75 35.03 -30.71
CA LEU A 7 -48.35 34.81 -30.35
C LEU A 7 -48.13 33.27 -30.20
N LEU A 8 -47.34 32.70 -31.11
CA LEU A 8 -46.88 31.32 -31.00
C LEU A 8 -45.72 31.27 -30.01
N PHE A 9 -45.93 30.65 -28.85
CA PHE A 9 -44.84 30.28 -27.93
C PHE A 9 -44.24 28.93 -28.34
N THR A 10 -43.04 28.95 -28.91
CA THR A 10 -42.27 27.76 -29.15
C THR A 10 -41.54 27.32 -27.88
N PHE A 11 -41.98 26.22 -27.28
CA PHE A 11 -41.28 25.59 -26.17
C PHE A 11 -40.02 24.85 -26.70
N PHE A 12 -38.85 25.41 -26.40
CA PHE A 12 -37.59 24.70 -26.60
C PHE A 12 -37.41 23.70 -25.43
N VAL A 13 -37.60 22.42 -25.71
CA VAL A 13 -37.27 21.33 -24.76
C VAL A 13 -35.74 21.11 -24.86
N PHE A 14 -34.99 21.62 -23.90
CA PHE A 14 -33.58 21.22 -23.72
C PHE A 14 -33.55 19.78 -23.19
N SER A 15 -33.26 18.84 -24.09
CA SER A 15 -32.86 17.50 -23.69
C SER A 15 -31.43 17.53 -23.09
N THR A 16 -31.33 17.56 -21.78
CA THR A 16 -30.06 17.30 -21.10
C THR A 16 -29.74 15.82 -21.26
N THR A 17 -28.91 15.48 -22.24
CA THR A 17 -28.26 14.16 -22.28
C THR A 17 -27.34 14.09 -21.07
N GLY A 18 -27.79 13.44 -20.01
CA GLY A 18 -26.95 13.07 -18.88
C GLY A 18 -25.86 12.15 -19.40
N ILE A 19 -24.62 12.67 -19.42
CA ILE A 19 -23.44 11.83 -19.63
C ILE A 19 -23.37 10.95 -18.37
N SER A 20 -23.84 9.71 -18.47
CA SER A 20 -23.56 8.69 -17.47
C SER A 20 -22.03 8.48 -17.48
N GLN A 21 -21.34 9.02 -16.48
CA GLN A 21 -19.97 8.61 -16.22
C GLN A 21 -20.04 7.13 -15.85
N THR A 22 -19.68 6.28 -16.78
CA THR A 22 -19.36 4.88 -16.46
C THR A 22 -18.17 4.96 -15.51
N LYS A 23 -18.37 4.64 -14.23
CA LYS A 23 -17.27 4.44 -13.30
C LYS A 23 -16.37 3.39 -13.95
N ASP A 24 -15.16 3.79 -14.34
CA ASP A 24 -14.23 2.86 -14.99
C ASP A 24 -14.04 1.65 -14.06
N ARG A 25 -14.26 0.45 -14.62
CA ARG A 25 -14.06 -0.78 -13.85
C ARG A 25 -12.59 -0.89 -13.50
N LEU A 26 -12.30 -1.21 -12.23
CA LEU A 26 -10.94 -1.51 -11.81
C LEU A 26 -10.34 -2.62 -12.71
N PRO A 27 -9.05 -2.54 -13.05
CA PRO A 27 -8.41 -3.56 -13.85
C PRO A 27 -8.39 -4.90 -13.11
N CYS A 28 -8.80 -5.97 -13.76
CA CYS A 28 -8.75 -7.32 -13.20
C CYS A 28 -7.47 -8.00 -13.71
N VAL A 29 -6.53 -8.28 -12.80
CA VAL A 29 -5.24 -8.93 -13.09
C VAL A 29 -5.42 -10.44 -13.31
N ASP A 30 -6.41 -11.04 -12.63
CA ASP A 30 -6.73 -12.48 -12.64
C ASP A 30 -5.50 -13.36 -12.32
N LYS A 31 -4.89 -13.12 -11.16
CA LYS A 31 -3.65 -13.80 -10.77
C LYS A 31 -3.65 -14.23 -9.31
N THR A 32 -3.24 -15.48 -9.07
CA THR A 32 -2.86 -15.97 -7.75
C THR A 32 -1.33 -16.01 -7.65
N PHE A 33 -0.77 -15.28 -6.68
CA PHE A 33 0.65 -15.29 -6.39
C PHE A 33 0.98 -16.29 -5.29
N SER A 34 2.06 -17.04 -5.50
CA SER A 34 2.59 -17.97 -4.50
C SER A 34 3.57 -17.26 -3.58
N ILE A 35 3.35 -17.36 -2.28
CA ILE A 35 4.23 -16.81 -1.23
C ILE A 35 5.07 -17.95 -0.64
N VAL A 36 6.38 -17.71 -0.53
CA VAL A 36 7.25 -18.50 0.34
C VAL A 36 7.52 -17.70 1.60
N VAL A 37 7.27 -18.31 2.74
CA VAL A 37 7.47 -17.69 4.04
C VAL A 37 8.79 -18.18 4.63
N HIS A 38 9.68 -17.23 4.92
CA HIS A 38 10.97 -17.47 5.57
C HIS A 38 10.90 -17.00 7.02
N ILE A 39 11.02 -17.90 7.98
CA ILE A 39 11.01 -17.58 9.41
C ILE A 39 12.42 -17.72 9.94
N VAL A 40 13.06 -16.60 10.29
CA VAL A 40 14.39 -16.64 10.91
C VAL A 40 14.24 -17.07 12.36
N LYS A 41 15.00 -18.07 12.78
CA LYS A 41 15.03 -18.54 14.16
C LYS A 41 15.91 -17.64 15.03
N ASP A 42 15.56 -17.51 16.28
CA ASP A 42 16.39 -16.84 17.28
C ASP A 42 17.63 -17.67 17.66
N SER A 43 18.47 -17.15 18.57
CA SER A 43 19.67 -17.84 19.04
C SER A 43 19.40 -19.13 19.80
N LEU A 44 18.17 -19.35 20.26
CA LEU A 44 17.72 -20.58 20.91
C LEU A 44 17.00 -21.53 19.94
N LYS A 45 17.04 -21.22 18.63
CA LYS A 45 16.37 -21.95 17.53
C LYS A 45 14.84 -21.95 17.62
N GLY A 46 14.27 -20.98 18.35
CA GLY A 46 12.84 -20.76 18.46
C GLY A 46 12.32 -19.65 17.53
N THR A 47 11.02 -19.43 17.60
CA THR A 47 10.32 -18.32 16.96
C THR A 47 8.99 -18.04 17.68
N ILE A 48 8.59 -16.78 17.74
CA ILE A 48 7.30 -16.36 18.29
C ILE A 48 6.17 -16.37 17.26
N VAL A 49 6.48 -16.49 15.96
CA VAL A 49 5.48 -16.62 14.90
C VAL A 49 5.26 -18.07 14.54
N THR A 50 4.02 -18.42 14.21
CA THR A 50 3.63 -19.78 13.86
C THR A 50 3.02 -19.81 12.45
N GLU A 51 3.16 -20.94 11.75
CA GLU A 51 2.53 -21.12 10.44
C GLU A 51 1.02 -20.89 10.45
N PRO A 52 0.24 -21.46 11.41
CA PRO A 52 -1.20 -21.14 11.51
C PRO A 52 -1.49 -19.66 11.73
N GLY A 53 -0.66 -18.95 12.52
CA GLY A 53 -0.80 -17.52 12.75
C GLY A 53 -0.61 -16.70 11.46
N ILE A 54 0.36 -17.07 10.63
CA ILE A 54 0.59 -16.43 9.33
C ILE A 54 -0.55 -16.77 8.36
N LEU A 55 -0.94 -18.04 8.27
CA LEU A 55 -2.01 -18.48 7.38
C LEU A 55 -3.35 -17.81 7.70
N ALA A 56 -3.61 -17.51 8.98
CA ALA A 56 -4.83 -16.80 9.41
C ALA A 56 -4.93 -15.37 8.86
N LEU A 57 -3.83 -14.75 8.39
CA LEU A 57 -3.83 -13.40 7.82
C LEU A 57 -4.11 -13.39 6.30
N ILE A 58 -3.88 -14.50 5.60
CA ILE A 58 -4.02 -14.56 4.14
C ILE A 58 -5.44 -14.23 3.65
N PRO A 59 -6.54 -14.65 4.31
CA PRO A 59 -7.89 -14.24 3.90
C PRO A 59 -8.09 -12.72 3.90
N ALA A 60 -7.56 -12.00 4.90
CA ALA A 60 -7.67 -10.54 4.94
C ALA A 60 -6.81 -9.88 3.83
N LEU A 61 -5.57 -10.34 3.63
CA LEU A 61 -4.74 -9.91 2.50
C LEU A 61 -5.47 -10.12 1.16
N ASN A 62 -6.09 -11.27 0.95
CA ASN A 62 -6.84 -11.56 -0.26
C ASN A 62 -8.07 -10.66 -0.41
N ALA A 63 -8.74 -10.30 0.68
CA ALA A 63 -9.86 -9.36 0.65
C ALA A 63 -9.41 -7.97 0.21
N ASP A 64 -8.26 -7.49 0.70
CA ASP A 64 -7.69 -6.18 0.35
C ASP A 64 -7.28 -6.09 -1.13
N PHE A 65 -6.92 -7.20 -1.78
CA PHE A 65 -6.48 -7.23 -3.19
C PHE A 65 -7.55 -7.78 -4.16
N ALA A 66 -8.68 -8.27 -3.64
CA ALA A 66 -9.78 -8.79 -4.47
C ALA A 66 -10.33 -7.78 -5.49
N PRO A 67 -10.38 -6.45 -5.24
CA PRO A 67 -10.88 -5.49 -6.22
C PRO A 67 -10.14 -5.49 -7.57
N ILE A 68 -8.87 -5.93 -7.60
CA ILE A 68 -8.09 -6.09 -8.82
C ILE A 68 -7.90 -7.56 -9.23
N CYS A 69 -8.72 -8.46 -8.71
CA CYS A 69 -8.68 -9.90 -8.99
C CYS A 69 -7.31 -10.54 -8.68
N VAL A 70 -6.62 -10.07 -7.66
CA VAL A 70 -5.37 -10.64 -7.18
C VAL A 70 -5.62 -11.43 -5.90
N SER A 71 -4.99 -12.59 -5.81
CA SER A 71 -5.00 -13.41 -4.61
C SER A 71 -3.62 -13.97 -4.31
N PHE A 72 -3.43 -14.42 -3.08
CA PHE A 72 -2.17 -14.96 -2.57
C PHE A 72 -2.40 -16.31 -1.91
N SER A 73 -1.45 -17.22 -2.07
CA SER A 73 -1.42 -18.50 -1.38
C SER A 73 -0.03 -18.80 -0.85
N VAL A 74 0.08 -19.25 0.38
CA VAL A 74 1.35 -19.71 0.92
C VAL A 74 1.61 -21.11 0.38
N CYS A 75 2.73 -21.29 -0.33
CA CYS A 75 3.09 -22.57 -0.92
C CYS A 75 4.14 -23.32 -0.09
N GLU A 76 4.95 -22.60 0.70
CA GLU A 76 6.03 -23.21 1.47
C GLU A 76 6.40 -22.36 2.69
N PHE A 77 6.76 -23.03 3.79
CA PHE A 77 7.42 -22.44 4.95
C PHE A 77 8.86 -22.91 5.03
N LYS A 78 9.77 -21.96 5.21
CA LYS A 78 11.20 -22.22 5.40
C LYS A 78 11.68 -21.62 6.71
N TYR A 79 12.44 -22.39 7.47
CA TYR A 79 13.06 -21.93 8.71
C TYR A 79 14.54 -21.67 8.47
N ILE A 80 14.96 -20.42 8.70
CA ILE A 80 16.36 -20.01 8.58
C ILE A 80 17.02 -20.19 9.95
N ASP A 81 17.88 -21.21 10.05
CA ASP A 81 18.64 -21.52 11.27
C ASP A 81 19.97 -20.75 11.32
N ASN A 82 19.85 -19.42 11.13
CA ASN A 82 20.96 -18.47 11.27
C ASN A 82 20.44 -17.19 11.92
N PHE A 83 20.58 -17.13 13.24
CA PHE A 83 20.08 -16.01 14.05
C PHE A 83 20.76 -14.67 13.75
N ALA A 84 21.90 -14.65 13.02
CA ALA A 84 22.50 -13.39 12.57
C ALA A 84 21.51 -12.58 11.69
N TYR A 85 20.66 -13.27 10.93
CA TYR A 85 19.63 -12.62 10.11
C TYR A 85 18.36 -12.24 10.88
N ASP A 86 18.27 -12.56 12.18
CA ASP A 86 17.11 -12.20 13.00
C ASP A 86 17.11 -10.70 13.43
N LYS A 87 18.21 -10.01 13.14
CA LYS A 87 18.37 -8.56 13.29
C LYS A 87 19.04 -8.01 12.04
N ILE A 88 18.27 -7.36 11.18
CA ILE A 88 18.74 -6.87 9.89
C ILE A 88 18.57 -5.36 9.76
N ALA A 89 19.37 -4.74 8.89
CA ALA A 89 19.18 -3.38 8.45
C ALA A 89 18.54 -3.36 7.05
N ARG A 90 17.65 -2.38 6.80
CA ARG A 90 17.07 -2.13 5.47
C ARG A 90 18.12 -1.60 4.51
N ASP A 91 18.95 -0.69 5.00
CA ASP A 91 20.03 -0.07 4.23
C ASP A 91 21.24 -1.01 4.17
N ALA A 92 21.64 -1.35 2.95
CA ALA A 92 22.76 -2.26 2.72
C ALA A 92 24.11 -1.71 3.20
N ASP A 93 24.25 -0.40 3.31
CA ASP A 93 25.48 0.25 3.82
C ASP A 93 25.53 0.21 5.35
N LYS A 94 24.38 0.03 6.00
CA LYS A 94 24.26 -0.11 7.47
C LYS A 94 24.18 -1.57 7.95
N GLY A 95 23.99 -2.53 7.02
CA GLY A 95 23.94 -3.94 7.32
C GLY A 95 23.90 -4.79 6.05
N ARG A 96 24.91 -5.67 5.87
CA ARG A 96 25.01 -6.57 4.71
C ARG A 96 23.94 -7.65 4.70
N ASP A 97 23.39 -7.89 5.85
CA ASP A 97 22.75 -9.16 6.19
C ASP A 97 21.47 -9.41 5.39
N PHE A 98 20.74 -8.36 5.02
CA PHE A 98 19.50 -8.54 4.27
C PHE A 98 19.75 -8.98 2.82
N LYS A 99 20.65 -8.35 2.09
CA LYS A 99 21.00 -8.76 0.72
C LYS A 99 21.62 -10.16 0.69
N GLU A 100 22.47 -10.45 1.67
CA GLU A 100 23.10 -11.78 1.80
C GLU A 100 22.03 -12.85 2.09
N MET A 101 21.14 -12.61 3.05
CA MET A 101 20.03 -13.50 3.38
C MET A 101 19.16 -13.78 2.14
N GLN A 102 18.82 -12.75 1.39
CA GLN A 102 18.02 -12.91 0.18
C GLN A 102 18.74 -13.66 -0.92
N HIS A 103 20.00 -13.34 -1.17
CA HIS A 103 20.80 -14.05 -2.16
C HIS A 103 20.86 -15.56 -1.84
N GLN A 104 20.85 -15.90 -0.56
CA GLN A 104 20.93 -17.28 -0.11
C GLN A 104 19.58 -18.01 -0.11
N TYR A 105 18.48 -17.30 0.20
CA TYR A 105 17.21 -17.96 0.51
C TYR A 105 16.05 -17.61 -0.44
N ASN A 106 16.17 -16.59 -1.29
CA ASN A 106 15.09 -16.25 -2.22
C ASN A 106 14.78 -17.39 -3.18
N LEU A 107 13.50 -17.66 -3.33
CA LEU A 107 13.00 -18.55 -4.38
C LEU A 107 12.47 -17.72 -5.55
N LYS A 108 12.88 -18.08 -6.76
CA LYS A 108 12.41 -17.45 -8.00
C LYS A 108 10.93 -17.73 -8.23
N ASN A 109 10.24 -16.78 -8.89
CA ASN A 109 8.83 -16.87 -9.21
C ASN A 109 7.94 -17.06 -7.95
N ARG A 110 8.35 -16.46 -6.84
CA ARG A 110 7.64 -16.47 -5.56
C ARG A 110 7.77 -15.11 -4.90
N ILE A 111 6.75 -14.69 -4.18
CA ILE A 111 6.88 -13.59 -3.24
C ILE A 111 7.60 -14.14 -2.01
N ASN A 112 8.78 -13.62 -1.72
CA ASN A 112 9.57 -14.04 -0.57
C ASN A 112 9.23 -13.12 0.62
N LEU A 113 8.60 -13.69 1.65
CA LEU A 113 8.17 -13.00 2.85
C LEU A 113 9.01 -13.46 4.04
N TYR A 114 9.77 -12.54 4.64
CA TYR A 114 10.70 -12.83 5.73
C TYR A 114 10.17 -12.30 7.06
N PHE A 115 10.25 -13.14 8.09
CA PHE A 115 9.96 -12.76 9.48
C PHE A 115 11.23 -12.72 10.31
N VAL A 116 11.56 -11.51 10.82
CA VAL A 116 12.76 -11.24 11.63
C VAL A 116 12.38 -10.63 12.98
N GLN A 117 13.26 -10.73 13.98
CA GLN A 117 13.02 -10.15 15.29
C GLN A 117 13.11 -8.64 15.28
N ASN A 118 14.05 -8.06 14.52
CA ASN A 118 14.26 -6.62 14.51
C ASN A 118 14.78 -6.10 13.17
N ILE A 119 14.39 -4.85 12.85
CA ILE A 119 14.95 -4.02 11.79
C ILE A 119 15.69 -2.88 12.50
N THR A 120 17.00 -2.75 12.28
CA THR A 120 17.88 -2.01 13.19
C THR A 120 18.07 -0.56 12.83
N ASP A 121 17.85 -0.19 11.57
CA ASP A 121 18.11 1.15 11.03
C ASP A 121 16.85 2.02 10.88
N VAL A 122 15.67 1.44 11.06
CA VAL A 122 14.40 2.14 10.97
C VAL A 122 13.41 1.68 12.05
N ALA A 123 12.59 2.60 12.54
CA ALA A 123 11.52 2.31 13.50
C ALA A 123 10.24 1.81 12.78
N ALA A 124 10.39 0.86 11.84
CA ALA A 124 9.28 0.34 11.06
C ALA A 124 8.88 -1.07 11.51
N CYS A 125 7.65 -1.46 11.24
CA CYS A 125 7.15 -2.83 11.44
C CYS A 125 7.57 -3.79 10.33
N GLY A 126 7.87 -3.26 9.14
CA GLY A 126 8.34 -4.01 7.99
C GLY A 126 8.96 -3.08 6.95
N PHE A 127 9.34 -3.66 5.85
CA PHE A 127 9.65 -2.96 4.62
C PHE A 127 9.55 -3.91 3.41
N ALA A 128 9.29 -3.35 2.24
CA ALA A 128 9.29 -4.06 0.98
C ALA A 128 10.07 -3.30 -0.09
N SER A 129 10.54 -4.00 -1.11
CA SER A 129 11.06 -3.34 -2.31
C SER A 129 9.92 -2.68 -3.06
N LEU A 130 9.96 -1.36 -3.24
CA LEU A 130 8.94 -0.63 -3.98
C LEU A 130 8.84 -1.14 -5.43
N GLY A 131 7.67 -1.62 -5.82
CA GLY A 131 7.45 -2.25 -7.12
C GLY A 131 8.22 -3.57 -7.32
N GLY A 132 8.60 -4.23 -6.23
CA GLY A 132 9.36 -5.50 -6.24
C GLY A 132 8.74 -6.61 -7.06
N ILE A 133 7.42 -6.58 -7.24
CA ILE A 133 6.66 -7.52 -8.07
C ILE A 133 7.19 -7.60 -9.52
N ASN A 134 7.87 -6.56 -10.00
CA ASN A 134 8.42 -6.47 -11.35
C ASN A 134 9.88 -6.92 -11.48
N TYR A 135 10.48 -7.42 -10.42
CA TYR A 135 11.88 -7.81 -10.42
C TYR A 135 12.06 -9.23 -9.91
N LEU A 136 12.69 -10.10 -10.73
CA LEU A 136 12.96 -11.51 -10.39
C LEU A 136 13.86 -11.66 -9.15
N ASP A 137 14.77 -10.72 -8.97
CA ASP A 137 15.72 -10.65 -7.86
C ASP A 137 15.29 -9.57 -6.84
N SER A 138 13.98 -9.31 -6.75
CA SER A 138 13.47 -8.34 -5.78
C SER A 138 13.82 -8.75 -4.37
N LEU A 139 14.07 -7.72 -3.57
CA LEU A 139 14.46 -7.89 -2.17
C LEU A 139 13.36 -8.51 -1.28
N GLY A 140 12.17 -8.84 -1.82
CA GLY A 140 11.09 -9.44 -1.05
C GLY A 140 10.45 -8.47 -0.05
N ILE A 141 9.77 -9.04 0.91
CA ILE A 141 9.07 -8.34 1.98
C ILE A 141 9.63 -8.81 3.32
N VAL A 142 9.92 -7.88 4.22
CA VAL A 142 10.35 -8.18 5.59
C VAL A 142 9.35 -7.63 6.57
N ILE A 143 8.99 -8.43 7.57
CA ILE A 143 8.10 -8.05 8.68
C ILE A 143 8.73 -8.43 10.00
N LYS A 144 8.70 -7.52 10.98
CA LYS A 144 9.04 -7.87 12.36
C LYS A 144 8.03 -8.88 12.92
N LYS A 145 8.51 -9.92 13.56
CA LYS A 145 7.67 -10.93 14.22
C LYS A 145 6.66 -10.34 15.20
N SER A 146 7.03 -9.25 15.91
CA SER A 146 6.16 -8.54 16.85
C SER A 146 5.07 -7.70 16.19
N CYS A 147 5.18 -7.43 14.90
CA CYS A 147 4.24 -6.64 14.10
C CYS A 147 3.35 -7.50 13.19
N LEU A 148 3.29 -8.81 13.42
CA LEU A 148 2.50 -9.73 12.60
C LEU A 148 1.01 -9.45 12.77
N ASN A 149 0.40 -8.79 11.81
CA ASN A 149 -1.04 -8.57 11.67
C ASN A 149 -1.41 -8.34 10.20
N ALA A 150 -2.71 -8.41 9.90
CA ALA A 150 -3.21 -8.31 8.53
C ALA A 150 -2.86 -6.97 7.88
N ARG A 151 -3.01 -5.85 8.62
CA ARG A 151 -2.72 -4.51 8.09
C ARG A 151 -1.25 -4.36 7.69
N THR A 152 -0.31 -4.77 8.55
CA THR A 152 1.12 -4.71 8.21
C THR A 152 1.41 -5.54 6.96
N LEU A 153 0.83 -6.74 6.85
CA LEU A 153 1.03 -7.59 5.67
C LEU A 153 0.50 -6.92 4.39
N SER A 154 -0.72 -6.35 4.43
CA SER A 154 -1.30 -5.65 3.29
C SER A 154 -0.55 -4.36 2.94
N HIS A 155 -0.03 -3.63 3.93
CA HIS A 155 0.78 -2.44 3.76
C HIS A 155 2.08 -2.75 3.00
N GLU A 156 2.85 -3.73 3.48
CA GLU A 156 4.09 -4.13 2.83
C GLU A 156 3.85 -4.72 1.43
N MET A 157 2.75 -5.45 1.25
CA MET A 157 2.33 -5.92 -0.06
C MET A 157 1.97 -4.75 -0.99
N GLY A 158 1.35 -3.69 -0.50
CA GLY A 158 1.10 -2.45 -1.24
C GLY A 158 2.39 -1.85 -1.78
N HIS A 159 3.43 -1.72 -0.95
CA HIS A 159 4.76 -1.30 -1.40
C HIS A 159 5.35 -2.24 -2.45
N TYR A 160 5.23 -3.54 -2.24
CA TYR A 160 5.72 -4.53 -3.19
C TYR A 160 5.04 -4.42 -4.56
N PHE A 161 3.78 -3.96 -4.59
CA PHE A 161 3.04 -3.62 -5.80
C PHE A 161 3.20 -2.14 -6.25
N GLY A 162 4.09 -1.37 -5.64
CA GLY A 162 4.52 -0.05 -6.11
C GLY A 162 3.80 1.15 -5.51
N LEU A 163 3.09 0.98 -4.39
CA LEU A 163 2.50 2.11 -3.66
C LEU A 163 3.52 2.74 -2.71
N LYS A 164 3.57 4.07 -2.70
CA LYS A 164 4.28 4.86 -1.69
C LYS A 164 3.38 5.06 -0.46
N HIS A 165 3.93 5.61 0.62
CA HIS A 165 3.10 6.09 1.74
C HIS A 165 2.27 7.29 1.32
N THR A 166 1.05 7.45 1.87
CA THR A 166 0.20 8.64 1.62
C THR A 166 0.87 9.96 2.02
N PHE A 167 1.82 9.90 2.94
CA PHE A 167 2.59 11.04 3.44
C PHE A 167 3.99 11.15 2.81
N ASP A 168 4.25 10.46 1.68
CA ASP A 168 5.53 10.53 0.98
C ASP A 168 5.83 11.96 0.52
N THR A 169 7.10 12.36 0.61
CA THR A 169 7.56 13.69 0.21
C THR A 169 8.81 13.66 -0.66
N GLU A 170 9.22 12.49 -1.14
CA GLU A 170 10.40 12.38 -2.01
C GLU A 170 10.23 13.18 -3.30
N SER A 171 9.01 13.20 -3.86
CA SER A 171 8.65 14.00 -5.04
C SER A 171 8.18 15.43 -4.68
N GLY A 172 8.34 15.85 -3.42
CA GLY A 172 7.84 17.12 -2.89
C GLY A 172 6.56 16.97 -2.07
N ALA A 173 6.25 18.00 -1.28
CA ALA A 173 5.03 18.01 -0.47
C ALA A 173 3.78 18.20 -1.34
N GLU A 174 2.78 17.36 -1.13
CA GLU A 174 1.48 17.51 -1.76
C GLU A 174 0.68 18.65 -1.11
N LEU A 175 -0.04 19.42 -1.93
CA LEU A 175 -0.94 20.49 -1.48
C LEU A 175 -2.29 19.93 -1.08
N ALA A 176 -2.87 20.44 0.01
CA ALA A 176 -4.14 19.98 0.55
C ALA A 176 -5.33 20.03 -0.44
N ASN A 177 -5.24 20.88 -1.47
CA ASN A 177 -6.23 20.95 -2.54
C ASN A 177 -5.96 19.96 -3.70
N GLY A 178 -4.95 19.12 -3.60
CA GLY A 178 -4.60 18.11 -4.62
C GLY A 178 -4.08 18.67 -5.95
N SER A 179 -3.81 19.99 -6.06
CA SER A 179 -3.44 20.59 -7.36
C SER A 179 -2.13 20.09 -7.95
N ASN A 180 -1.27 19.47 -7.16
CA ASN A 180 0.00 18.88 -7.56
C ASN A 180 0.10 17.35 -7.31
N CYS A 181 -1.03 16.69 -7.02
CA CYS A 181 -1.07 15.26 -6.64
C CYS A 181 -0.38 14.30 -7.61
N LYS A 182 -0.30 14.64 -8.91
CA LYS A 182 0.36 13.77 -9.93
C LYS A 182 1.89 13.85 -9.89
N THR A 183 2.48 14.80 -9.19
CA THR A 183 3.91 15.09 -9.22
C THR A 183 4.50 15.31 -7.82
N ALA A 184 3.71 15.18 -6.78
CA ALA A 184 4.12 15.31 -5.38
C ALA A 184 3.36 14.27 -4.53
N GLY A 185 3.74 14.12 -3.28
CA GLY A 185 3.16 13.12 -2.41
C GLY A 185 3.41 11.71 -2.90
N ASP A 186 2.42 10.86 -2.80
CA ASP A 186 2.45 9.47 -3.31
C ASP A 186 2.18 9.36 -4.82
N GLU A 187 1.94 10.51 -5.49
CA GLU A 187 1.62 10.63 -6.92
C GLU A 187 0.27 9.99 -7.31
N ILE A 188 -0.68 9.94 -6.36
CA ILE A 188 -2.02 9.37 -6.52
C ILE A 188 -3.05 10.42 -6.09
N CYS A 189 -4.00 10.76 -6.96
CA CYS A 189 -4.85 11.93 -6.73
C CYS A 189 -6.12 11.66 -5.91
N ASP A 190 -6.52 10.41 -5.75
CA ASP A 190 -7.64 10.04 -4.88
C ASP A 190 -7.20 9.67 -3.44
N THR A 191 -5.90 9.85 -3.14
CA THR A 191 -5.32 9.89 -1.80
C THR A 191 -5.04 11.35 -1.45
N PRO A 192 -5.91 12.04 -0.68
CA PRO A 192 -5.66 13.43 -0.28
C PRO A 192 -4.35 13.57 0.48
N ALA A 193 -3.69 14.71 0.28
CA ALA A 193 -2.43 15.05 0.92
C ALA A 193 -2.40 14.75 2.43
N ASP A 194 -1.37 14.08 2.88
CA ASP A 194 -1.23 13.59 4.26
C ASP A 194 -0.04 14.27 4.95
N PRO A 195 -0.26 15.03 6.04
CA PRO A 195 0.79 15.76 6.74
C PRO A 195 1.55 14.93 7.78
N PHE A 196 1.38 13.61 7.81
CA PHE A 196 2.08 12.74 8.76
C PHE A 196 3.60 12.88 8.56
N VAL A 197 4.36 12.81 9.64
CA VAL A 197 5.82 12.80 9.61
C VAL A 197 6.29 11.47 10.16
N GLU A 198 7.11 10.77 9.40
CA GLU A 198 7.65 9.47 9.83
C GLU A 198 8.35 9.59 11.20
N GLY A 199 7.99 8.70 12.11
CA GLY A 199 8.48 8.72 13.49
C GLY A 199 7.64 9.55 14.47
N ASP A 200 6.65 10.30 13.99
CA ASP A 200 5.70 10.97 14.87
C ASP A 200 4.71 9.96 15.51
N ASP A 201 4.17 10.35 16.67
CA ASP A 201 3.07 9.61 17.29
C ASP A 201 1.78 9.88 16.51
N PRO A 202 1.09 8.85 15.97
CA PRO A 202 -0.19 9.00 15.28
C PRO A 202 -1.27 9.74 16.09
N ALA A 203 -1.23 9.68 17.43
CA ALA A 203 -2.16 10.38 18.31
C ALA A 203 -2.09 11.92 18.19
N LYS A 204 -1.04 12.48 17.58
CA LYS A 204 -0.98 13.91 17.23
C LYS A 204 -1.89 14.28 16.06
N TYR A 205 -2.33 13.30 15.29
CA TYR A 205 -3.04 13.48 14.02
C TYR A 205 -4.48 12.97 14.05
N VAL A 206 -4.72 11.85 14.76
CA VAL A 206 -6.04 11.22 14.84
C VAL A 206 -6.42 10.92 16.27
N ASP A 207 -7.71 11.04 16.58
CA ASP A 207 -8.25 10.63 17.89
C ASP A 207 -8.60 9.13 17.91
N ALA A 208 -9.06 8.66 19.07
CA ALA A 208 -9.43 7.25 19.28
C ALA A 208 -10.64 6.79 18.43
N THR A 209 -11.37 7.71 17.82
CA THR A 209 -12.51 7.44 16.91
C THR A 209 -12.11 7.49 15.43
N CYS A 210 -10.81 7.57 15.14
CA CYS A 210 -10.26 7.73 13.79
C CYS A 210 -10.68 9.04 13.10
N LYS A 211 -10.95 10.08 13.86
CA LYS A 211 -11.15 11.41 13.33
C LYS A 211 -9.81 12.13 13.23
N PHE A 212 -9.54 12.76 12.07
CA PHE A 212 -8.37 13.63 11.91
C PHE A 212 -8.55 14.90 12.76
N ILE A 213 -7.55 15.22 13.58
CA ILE A 213 -7.57 16.32 14.54
C ILE A 213 -6.40 17.29 14.39
N SER A 214 -5.44 17.00 13.52
CA SER A 214 -4.28 17.87 13.32
C SER A 214 -4.69 19.19 12.65
N MET A 215 -4.12 20.27 13.15
CA MET A 215 -4.32 21.62 12.61
C MET A 215 -3.17 22.06 11.68
N LYS A 216 -2.38 21.09 11.17
CA LYS A 216 -1.33 21.37 10.18
C LYS A 216 -1.93 21.96 8.90
N LYS A 217 -1.17 22.82 8.24
CA LYS A 217 -1.52 23.45 6.98
C LYS A 217 -0.42 23.23 5.96
N ASP A 218 -0.83 23.19 4.71
CA ASP A 218 0.09 23.18 3.58
C ASP A 218 0.78 24.53 3.33
N ALA A 219 1.61 24.61 2.31
CA ALA A 219 2.33 25.82 1.93
C ALA A 219 1.39 27.01 1.54
N ASN A 220 0.14 26.72 1.15
CA ASN A 220 -0.87 27.72 0.80
C ASN A 220 -1.77 28.10 2.00
N GLY A 221 -1.49 27.55 3.19
CA GLY A 221 -2.26 27.81 4.40
C GLY A 221 -3.58 27.03 4.48
N GLN A 222 -3.78 26.02 3.65
CA GLN A 222 -4.96 25.15 3.67
C GLN A 222 -4.78 24.00 4.66
N TYR A 223 -5.83 23.64 5.38
CA TYR A 223 -5.80 22.49 6.29
C TYR A 223 -5.80 21.18 5.53
N TYR A 224 -5.06 20.21 6.03
CA TYR A 224 -5.07 18.84 5.52
C TYR A 224 -6.33 18.09 6.00
N ASP A 225 -6.78 17.16 5.17
CA ASP A 225 -7.88 16.23 5.48
C ASP A 225 -7.59 14.87 4.83
N PRO A 226 -6.60 14.11 5.36
CA PRO A 226 -6.14 12.86 4.76
C PRO A 226 -7.14 11.71 4.97
N LEU A 227 -7.05 10.67 4.14
CA LEU A 227 -7.76 9.40 4.34
C LEU A 227 -7.09 8.61 5.46
N VAL A 228 -7.47 8.87 6.72
CA VAL A 228 -6.87 8.24 7.90
C VAL A 228 -7.01 6.71 7.94
N GLY A 229 -7.94 6.13 7.18
CA GLY A 229 -8.15 4.70 7.04
C GLY A 229 -7.37 4.04 5.91
N ASN A 230 -6.57 4.79 5.13
CA ASN A 230 -5.80 4.22 4.04
C ASN A 230 -4.73 3.23 4.56
N ILE A 231 -4.59 2.09 3.89
CA ILE A 231 -3.61 1.06 4.28
C ILE A 231 -2.19 1.59 4.20
N MET A 232 -1.90 2.49 3.23
CA MET A 232 -0.56 3.07 3.06
C MET A 232 -0.26 4.25 4.00
N SER A 233 -1.17 4.59 4.93
CA SER A 233 -0.92 5.55 6.00
C SER A 233 -0.34 4.88 7.26
N TYR A 234 0.14 5.69 8.22
CA TYR A 234 0.61 5.19 9.53
C TYR A 234 -0.41 5.41 10.66
N TYR A 235 -1.62 5.88 10.34
CA TYR A 235 -2.68 5.97 11.33
C TYR A 235 -3.20 4.58 11.73
N PRO A 236 -3.66 4.37 12.97
CA PRO A 236 -4.12 3.05 13.44
C PRO A 236 -5.47 2.62 12.85
N CYS A 237 -6.07 3.47 12.02
CA CYS A 237 -7.33 3.22 11.32
C CYS A 237 -7.09 2.40 10.06
N SER A 238 -8.02 1.52 9.66
CA SER A 238 -7.87 0.74 8.45
C SER A 238 -9.21 0.57 7.74
N CYS A 239 -9.30 1.05 6.49
CA CYS A 239 -10.47 0.89 5.63
C CYS A 239 -10.13 0.17 4.32
N GLY A 240 -8.95 0.41 3.72
CA GLY A 240 -8.56 -0.20 2.46
C GLY A 240 -7.63 0.68 1.61
N PHE A 241 -7.55 0.33 0.33
CA PHE A 241 -6.90 1.11 -0.71
C PHE A 241 -7.93 1.93 -1.49
N THR A 242 -7.47 2.98 -2.19
CA THR A 242 -8.29 3.77 -3.10
C THR A 242 -8.35 3.16 -4.51
N ASP A 243 -9.27 3.65 -5.34
CA ASP A 243 -9.42 3.17 -6.73
C ASP A 243 -8.12 3.43 -7.54
N GLU A 244 -7.48 4.61 -7.41
CA GLU A 244 -6.22 4.90 -8.12
C GLU A 244 -5.03 4.10 -7.56
N GLN A 245 -5.02 3.77 -6.28
CA GLN A 245 -4.05 2.83 -5.70
C GLN A 245 -4.19 1.44 -6.33
N TYR A 246 -5.42 0.93 -6.49
CA TYR A 246 -5.67 -0.33 -7.20
C TYR A 246 -5.21 -0.29 -8.66
N ILE A 247 -5.51 0.80 -9.37
CA ILE A 247 -5.06 1.00 -10.75
C ILE A 247 -3.52 1.03 -10.81
N LYS A 248 -2.86 1.71 -9.90
CA LYS A 248 -1.39 1.77 -9.81
C LYS A 248 -0.80 0.38 -9.60
N MET A 249 -1.30 -0.38 -8.63
CA MET A 249 -0.82 -1.74 -8.34
C MET A 249 -0.96 -2.67 -9.55
N ALA A 250 -2.12 -2.68 -10.18
CA ALA A 250 -2.35 -3.48 -11.38
C ALA A 250 -1.45 -3.03 -12.54
N THR A 251 -1.28 -1.72 -12.75
CA THR A 251 -0.42 -1.16 -13.79
C THR A 251 1.04 -1.54 -13.58
N VAL A 252 1.54 -1.46 -12.35
CA VAL A 252 2.90 -1.85 -12.00
C VAL A 252 3.13 -3.32 -12.38
N TYR A 253 2.24 -4.22 -11.97
CA TYR A 253 2.38 -5.63 -12.32
C TYR A 253 2.29 -5.88 -13.84
N LEU A 254 1.29 -5.29 -14.51
CA LEU A 254 1.06 -5.50 -15.96
C LEU A 254 2.12 -4.84 -16.84
N SER A 255 2.92 -3.91 -16.32
CA SER A 255 3.98 -3.23 -17.07
C SER A 255 5.11 -4.16 -17.50
N LYS A 256 5.25 -5.33 -16.88
CA LYS A 256 6.23 -6.36 -17.22
C LYS A 256 5.56 -7.73 -17.32
N THR A 257 5.50 -8.26 -18.52
CA THR A 257 4.98 -9.61 -18.78
C THR A 257 6.07 -10.67 -18.67
N GLY A 258 5.70 -11.89 -18.26
CA GLY A 258 6.60 -13.05 -18.29
C GLY A 258 7.57 -13.19 -17.11
N ILE A 259 7.38 -12.43 -16.04
CA ILE A 259 8.19 -12.55 -14.82
C ILE A 259 7.62 -13.61 -13.86
N TRP A 260 6.27 -13.81 -13.89
CA TRP A 260 5.53 -14.70 -12.98
C TRP A 260 4.80 -15.83 -13.71
#